data_c9e5904c8ad0ef6d547027a0ccf6662f
#
_entry.id   c9e5904c8ad0ef6d547027a0ccf6662f
#
_cell.length_a   1.000
_cell.length_b   1.000
_cell.length_c   1.000
_cell.angle_alpha   90.00
_cell.angle_beta   90.00
_cell.angle_gamma   90.00
#
_symmetry.space_group_name_H-M   'P 1'
#
loop_
_entity.id
_entity.type
_entity.pdbx_description
1 polymer ?
#
loop_
_entity_poly.entity_id
_entity_poly.type
_entity_poly.pdbx_seq_one_letter_code
_entity_poly.pdbx_strand_id
1 'polypeptide(L)'
;MSEISTYKLIKEKLQAIPNQRLKGSWFEKVSKRFLIEHDSANEYESVKLWSEWELRENERDCGIDIVITTASKEYIAVQCKFHQDSVSLNDLSTFFSKLQSGVKEVRFKKGIIISTSNLSSNALNEIEQIRKNKGIDIIEISEEDFIHSQIDWEKFDPTQTQGELPLCDKKKPRPHQLEAIKATKEYFLTLKTLEASSLWHAGQAKPTLL
;
A
#
# COMPACT_ATOMS: atom_id res chain seq x y z
N MET A 1 -16.17 1.15 25.89
CA MET A 1 -15.75 2.41 25.25
C MET A 1 -15.08 2.02 23.95
N SER A 2 -15.68 2.40 22.80
CA SER A 2 -15.08 2.17 21.47
C SER A 2 -13.80 3.01 21.41
N GLU A 3 -12.65 2.36 21.22
CA GLU A 3 -11.41 3.07 20.95
C GLU A 3 -11.62 3.88 19.66
N ILE A 4 -11.71 5.19 19.81
CA ILE A 4 -11.71 6.11 18.67
C ILE A 4 -10.36 5.90 18.01
N SER A 5 -10.35 5.49 16.75
CA SER A 5 -9.09 5.36 16.00
C SER A 5 -8.34 6.68 16.05
N THR A 6 -7.06 6.64 16.41
CA THR A 6 -6.22 7.84 16.44
C THR A 6 -6.11 8.49 15.06
N TYR A 7 -6.37 7.74 13.98
CA TYR A 7 -6.43 8.27 12.61
C TYR A 7 -7.51 9.35 12.43
N LYS A 8 -8.65 9.24 13.14
CA LYS A 8 -9.70 10.25 13.07
C LYS A 8 -9.18 11.65 13.43
N LEU A 9 -8.29 11.74 14.40
CA LEU A 9 -7.69 13.02 14.81
C LEU A 9 -6.82 13.64 13.71
N ILE A 10 -6.03 12.82 13.00
CA ILE A 10 -5.23 13.32 11.88
C ILE A 10 -6.12 13.73 10.71
N LYS A 11 -7.19 12.97 10.44
CA LYS A 11 -8.18 13.32 9.40
C LYS A 11 -8.85 14.66 9.69
N GLU A 12 -9.28 14.90 10.93
CA GLU A 12 -9.87 16.18 11.34
C GLU A 12 -8.88 17.34 11.17
N LYS A 13 -7.61 17.15 11.57
CA LYS A 13 -6.54 18.14 11.34
C LYS A 13 -6.35 18.45 9.86
N LEU A 14 -6.33 17.42 9.00
CA LEU A 14 -6.23 17.60 7.55
C LEU A 14 -7.45 18.32 6.98
N GLN A 15 -8.65 17.98 7.43
CA GLN A 15 -9.90 18.62 6.98
C GLN A 15 -9.92 20.12 7.34
N ALA A 16 -9.36 20.49 8.49
CA ALA A 16 -9.30 21.87 8.94
C ALA A 16 -8.35 22.77 8.11
N ILE A 17 -7.51 22.20 7.25
CA ILE A 17 -6.61 22.96 6.39
C ILE A 17 -7.44 23.61 5.25
N PRO A 18 -7.54 24.95 5.15
CA PRO A 18 -8.35 25.60 4.14
C PRO A 18 -7.77 25.46 2.72
N ASN A 19 -6.44 25.47 2.62
CA ASN A 19 -5.74 25.39 1.34
C ASN A 19 -5.71 23.94 0.82
N GLN A 20 -6.41 23.67 -0.26
CA GLN A 20 -6.54 22.31 -0.84
C GLN A 20 -5.19 21.73 -1.28
N ARG A 21 -4.28 22.56 -1.85
CA ARG A 21 -2.94 22.11 -2.25
C ARG A 21 -2.12 21.69 -1.04
N LEU A 22 -2.15 22.50 0.02
CA LEU A 22 -1.44 22.18 1.27
C LEU A 22 -2.02 20.93 1.91
N LYS A 23 -3.35 20.78 1.92
CA LYS A 23 -4.06 19.59 2.41
C LYS A 23 -3.60 18.33 1.66
N GLY A 24 -3.53 18.38 0.32
CA GLY A 24 -3.02 17.31 -0.52
C GLY A 24 -1.59 16.92 -0.13
N SER A 25 -0.69 17.90 -0.09
CA SER A 25 0.72 17.68 0.28
C SER A 25 0.90 17.06 1.67
N TRP A 26 0.03 17.40 2.63
CA TRP A 26 0.08 16.79 3.95
C TRP A 26 -0.43 15.35 3.91
N PHE A 27 -1.48 15.08 3.14
CA PHE A 27 -1.99 13.72 2.96
C PHE A 27 -0.96 12.82 2.26
N GLU A 28 -0.22 13.32 1.28
CA GLU A 28 0.91 12.60 0.67
C GLU A 28 1.96 12.20 1.70
N LYS A 29 2.32 13.10 2.65
CA LYS A 29 3.26 12.79 3.73
C LYS A 29 2.71 11.76 4.71
N VAL A 30 1.43 11.85 5.08
CA VAL A 30 0.73 10.84 5.88
C VAL A 30 0.77 9.49 5.18
N SER A 31 0.43 9.47 3.89
CA SER A 31 0.45 8.25 3.05
C SER A 31 1.85 7.66 2.92
N LYS A 32 2.88 8.48 2.72
CA LYS A 32 4.27 8.03 2.70
C LYS A 32 4.64 7.30 4.00
N ARG A 33 4.27 7.87 5.15
CA ARG A 33 4.55 7.24 6.45
C ARG A 33 3.79 5.94 6.64
N PHE A 34 2.52 5.92 6.23
CA PHE A 34 1.72 4.70 6.25
C PHE A 34 2.37 3.58 5.42
N LEU A 35 2.81 3.88 4.19
CA LEU A 35 3.46 2.91 3.31
C LEU A 35 4.73 2.32 3.91
N ILE A 36 5.55 3.14 4.58
CA ILE A 36 6.77 2.68 5.26
C ILE A 36 6.43 1.68 6.37
N GLU A 37 5.41 1.96 7.17
CA GLU A 37 5.00 1.08 8.27
C GLU A 37 4.27 -0.17 7.77
N HIS A 38 3.56 -0.06 6.65
CA HIS A 38 2.79 -1.15 6.08
C HIS A 38 3.67 -2.20 5.36
N ASP A 39 4.94 -1.88 5.11
CA ASP A 39 5.92 -2.80 4.51
C ASP A 39 6.40 -3.86 5.50
N SER A 40 5.47 -4.71 5.93
CA SER A 40 5.74 -5.79 6.90
C SER A 40 6.73 -6.85 6.38
N ALA A 41 6.90 -6.96 5.08
CA ALA A 41 7.80 -7.90 4.41
C ALA A 41 9.18 -7.31 4.13
N ASN A 42 9.42 -6.03 4.44
CA ASN A 42 10.63 -5.27 4.09
C ASN A 42 10.95 -5.34 2.57
N GLU A 43 9.91 -5.28 1.75
CA GLU A 43 10.05 -5.31 0.30
C GLU A 43 10.45 -3.95 -0.30
N TYR A 44 10.28 -2.87 0.48
CA TYR A 44 10.54 -1.51 0.03
C TYR A 44 11.94 -1.05 0.43
N GLU A 45 12.79 -0.82 -0.55
CA GLU A 45 14.10 -0.20 -0.32
C GLU A 45 13.96 1.29 -0.01
N SER A 46 13.05 1.97 -0.68
CA SER A 46 12.75 3.37 -0.41
C SER A 46 11.33 3.75 -0.77
N VAL A 47 10.77 4.69 0.00
CA VAL A 47 9.48 5.34 -0.26
C VAL A 47 9.73 6.85 -0.31
N LYS A 48 9.58 7.48 -1.46
CA LYS A 48 9.90 8.88 -1.70
C LYS A 48 8.70 9.65 -2.24
N LEU A 49 8.48 10.86 -1.77
CA LEU A 49 7.56 11.78 -2.44
C LEU A 49 8.05 12.03 -3.86
N TRP A 50 7.13 12.32 -4.78
CA TRP A 50 7.51 12.67 -6.15
C TRP A 50 8.57 13.74 -6.20
N SER A 51 8.46 14.78 -5.36
CA SER A 51 9.43 15.87 -5.25
C SER A 51 10.82 15.44 -4.78
N GLU A 52 10.93 14.33 -4.06
CA GLU A 52 12.17 13.79 -3.50
C GLU A 52 12.82 12.73 -4.40
N TRP A 53 12.08 12.24 -5.41
CA TRP A 53 12.54 11.15 -6.25
C TRP A 53 13.51 11.67 -7.33
N GLU A 54 14.74 11.21 -7.31
CA GLU A 54 15.84 11.74 -8.13
C GLU A 54 15.62 11.51 -9.62
N LEU A 55 15.07 10.35 -10.01
CA LEU A 55 14.88 9.99 -11.42
C LEU A 55 13.76 10.79 -12.11
N ARG A 56 12.97 11.58 -11.37
CA ARG A 56 12.02 12.51 -11.98
C ARG A 56 12.74 13.64 -12.71
N GLU A 57 13.99 13.99 -12.31
CA GLU A 57 14.74 15.14 -12.78
C GLU A 57 13.91 16.45 -12.72
N ASN A 58 13.59 17.04 -13.88
CA ASN A 58 12.79 18.27 -13.99
C ASN A 58 11.32 18.00 -14.38
N GLU A 59 10.86 16.74 -14.35
CA GLU A 59 9.46 16.43 -14.60
C GLU A 59 8.57 17.09 -13.55
N ARG A 60 7.56 17.81 -14.03
CA ARG A 60 6.54 18.41 -13.16
C ARG A 60 5.62 17.34 -12.59
N ASP A 61 4.69 17.77 -11.75
CA ASP A 61 3.59 16.94 -11.29
C ASP A 61 2.94 16.20 -12.48
N CYS A 62 2.94 14.88 -12.39
CA CYS A 62 2.46 14.00 -13.44
C CYS A 62 1.37 13.04 -12.92
N GLY A 63 0.74 13.38 -11.82
CA GLY A 63 -0.27 12.53 -11.18
C GLY A 63 0.32 11.35 -10.41
N ILE A 64 1.62 11.38 -10.12
CA ILE A 64 2.29 10.45 -9.20
C ILE A 64 2.77 11.25 -8.00
N ASP A 65 2.32 10.90 -6.81
CA ASP A 65 2.64 11.62 -5.58
C ASP A 65 3.80 10.98 -4.81
N ILE A 66 3.89 9.64 -4.86
CA ILE A 66 4.93 8.87 -4.19
C ILE A 66 5.46 7.81 -5.15
N VAL A 67 6.76 7.55 -5.07
CA VAL A 67 7.41 6.43 -5.76
C VAL A 67 8.04 5.51 -4.72
N ILE A 68 7.73 4.22 -4.83
CA ILE A 68 8.37 3.17 -4.05
C ILE A 68 9.39 2.48 -4.93
N THR A 69 10.61 2.32 -4.43
CA THR A 69 11.61 1.43 -5.02
C THR A 69 11.66 0.16 -4.19
N THR A 70 11.46 -0.99 -4.82
CA THR A 70 11.53 -2.28 -4.14
C THR A 70 12.97 -2.76 -3.99
N ALA A 71 13.19 -3.75 -3.11
CA ALA A 71 14.49 -4.40 -2.96
C ALA A 71 14.98 -5.04 -4.29
N SER A 72 14.06 -5.44 -5.17
CA SER A 72 14.36 -5.93 -6.52
C SER A 72 14.62 -4.83 -7.56
N LYS A 73 14.70 -3.56 -7.13
CA LYS A 73 14.88 -2.37 -7.99
C LYS A 73 13.74 -2.12 -8.98
N GLU A 74 12.56 -2.62 -8.68
CA GLU A 74 11.34 -2.28 -9.41
C GLU A 74 10.68 -1.04 -8.81
N TYR A 75 9.87 -0.34 -9.61
CA TYR A 75 9.20 0.88 -9.21
C TYR A 75 7.70 0.70 -9.12
N ILE A 76 7.11 1.25 -8.05
CA ILE A 76 5.66 1.30 -7.83
C ILE A 76 5.26 2.77 -7.80
N ALA A 77 4.28 3.15 -8.62
CA ALA A 77 3.72 4.50 -8.62
C ALA A 77 2.55 4.59 -7.64
N VAL A 78 2.48 5.66 -6.87
CA VAL A 78 1.40 5.89 -5.90
C VAL A 78 0.73 7.23 -6.17
N GLN A 79 -0.60 7.24 -6.20
CA GLN A 79 -1.43 8.44 -6.23
C GLN A 79 -2.21 8.56 -4.94
N CYS A 80 -2.24 9.75 -4.34
CA CYS A 80 -2.95 10.06 -3.10
C CYS A 80 -4.13 10.99 -3.36
N LYS A 81 -5.31 10.66 -2.86
CA LYS A 81 -6.52 11.47 -3.01
C LYS A 81 -7.23 11.68 -1.66
N PHE A 82 -7.16 12.91 -1.16
CA PHE A 82 -7.93 13.32 0.01
C PHE A 82 -9.23 13.96 -0.45
N HIS A 83 -10.24 13.14 -0.64
CA HIS A 83 -11.56 13.55 -1.16
C HIS A 83 -12.66 13.23 -0.16
N GLN A 84 -13.75 14.02 -0.19
CA GLN A 84 -14.99 13.73 0.53
C GLN A 84 -15.96 12.94 -0.34
N ASP A 85 -16.03 13.28 -1.62
CA ASP A 85 -16.83 12.58 -2.61
C ASP A 85 -16.03 11.45 -3.27
N SER A 86 -16.70 10.61 -4.04
CA SER A 86 -16.05 9.51 -4.76
C SER A 86 -15.00 10.03 -5.74
N VAL A 87 -13.85 9.35 -5.79
CA VAL A 87 -12.75 9.68 -6.72
C VAL A 87 -13.16 9.22 -8.12
N SER A 88 -13.24 10.17 -9.03
CA SER A 88 -13.67 9.92 -10.41
C SER A 88 -12.52 9.37 -11.28
N LEU A 89 -12.87 8.79 -12.43
CA LEU A 89 -11.89 8.41 -13.45
C LEU A 89 -11.03 9.61 -13.89
N ASN A 90 -11.67 10.80 -14.01
CA ASN A 90 -10.95 12.00 -14.41
C ASN A 90 -9.87 12.42 -13.40
N ASP A 91 -10.13 12.22 -12.10
CA ASP A 91 -9.16 12.51 -11.03
C ASP A 91 -7.91 11.64 -11.07
N LEU A 92 -8.00 10.48 -11.74
CA LEU A 92 -6.95 9.48 -11.85
C LEU A 92 -6.37 9.38 -13.27
N SER A 93 -6.91 10.10 -14.25
CA SER A 93 -6.55 9.96 -15.66
C SER A 93 -5.06 10.16 -15.93
N THR A 94 -4.46 11.18 -15.31
CA THR A 94 -3.02 11.46 -15.46
C THR A 94 -2.18 10.36 -14.82
N PHE A 95 -2.58 9.87 -13.64
CA PHE A 95 -1.93 8.74 -12.99
C PHE A 95 -1.96 7.48 -13.86
N PHE A 96 -3.13 7.10 -14.35
CA PHE A 96 -3.25 5.92 -15.24
C PHE A 96 -2.41 6.05 -16.51
N SER A 97 -2.39 7.24 -17.10
CA SER A 97 -1.56 7.50 -18.27
C SER A 97 -0.07 7.29 -17.96
N LYS A 98 0.43 7.87 -16.87
CA LYS A 98 1.84 7.77 -16.47
C LYS A 98 2.21 6.38 -15.96
N LEU A 99 1.32 5.70 -15.25
CA LEU A 99 1.51 4.32 -14.83
C LEU A 99 1.77 3.40 -16.03
N GLN A 100 1.02 3.58 -17.13
CA GLN A 100 1.14 2.76 -18.33
C GLN A 100 2.33 3.18 -19.22
N SER A 101 2.59 4.48 -19.39
CA SER A 101 3.65 4.99 -20.25
C SER A 101 5.02 5.01 -19.56
N GLY A 102 5.04 5.06 -18.24
CA GLY A 102 6.25 5.33 -17.47
C GLY A 102 6.64 6.80 -17.45
N VAL A 103 7.80 7.06 -16.87
CA VAL A 103 8.43 8.38 -16.84
C VAL A 103 9.85 8.20 -17.35
N LYS A 104 10.14 8.81 -18.49
CA LYS A 104 11.42 8.62 -19.20
C LYS A 104 11.73 7.11 -19.40
N GLU A 105 12.87 6.67 -18.90
CA GLU A 105 13.29 5.26 -19.00
C GLU A 105 12.67 4.36 -17.91
N VAL A 106 12.03 4.96 -16.90
CA VAL A 106 11.44 4.20 -15.79
C VAL A 106 10.08 3.65 -16.16
N ARG A 107 9.86 2.38 -15.86
CA ARG A 107 8.58 1.69 -16.00
C ARG A 107 8.09 1.23 -14.64
N PHE A 108 6.81 1.46 -14.39
CA PHE A 108 6.18 1.04 -13.15
C PHE A 108 5.62 -0.38 -13.28
N LYS A 109 5.86 -1.20 -12.30
CA LYS A 109 5.38 -2.60 -12.23
C LYS A 109 4.01 -2.70 -11.60
N LYS A 110 3.72 -1.79 -10.67
CA LYS A 110 2.45 -1.73 -9.94
C LYS A 110 2.03 -0.28 -9.75
N GLY A 111 0.75 -0.09 -9.52
CA GLY A 111 0.17 1.16 -9.05
C GLY A 111 -0.45 0.98 -7.67
N ILE A 112 -0.48 2.05 -6.87
CA ILE A 112 -1.23 2.13 -5.63
C ILE A 112 -2.06 3.41 -5.68
N ILE A 113 -3.35 3.31 -5.35
CA ILE A 113 -4.23 4.46 -5.17
C ILE A 113 -4.59 4.51 -3.68
N ILE A 114 -4.24 5.59 -3.01
CA ILE A 114 -4.57 5.85 -1.61
C ILE A 114 -5.66 6.90 -1.58
N SER A 115 -6.83 6.56 -1.06
CA SER A 115 -7.98 7.48 -1.05
C SER A 115 -8.74 7.45 0.27
N THR A 116 -9.24 8.62 0.70
CA THR A 116 -10.15 8.75 1.84
C THR A 116 -11.62 8.52 1.47
N SER A 117 -11.91 8.25 0.20
CA SER A 117 -13.25 7.98 -0.31
C SER A 117 -13.21 6.88 -1.37
N ASN A 118 -14.37 6.28 -1.65
CA ASN A 118 -14.48 5.19 -2.62
C ASN A 118 -14.14 5.67 -4.04
N LEU A 119 -13.60 4.77 -4.85
CA LEU A 119 -13.44 4.99 -6.28
C LEU A 119 -14.77 4.86 -7.01
N SER A 120 -14.99 5.68 -8.03
CA SER A 120 -16.17 5.57 -8.89
C SER A 120 -16.14 4.27 -9.71
N SER A 121 -17.30 3.79 -10.14
CA SER A 121 -17.41 2.59 -10.98
C SER A 121 -16.56 2.71 -12.27
N ASN A 122 -16.50 3.89 -12.87
CA ASN A 122 -15.67 4.11 -14.05
C ASN A 122 -14.17 4.01 -13.75
N ALA A 123 -13.71 4.49 -12.59
CA ALA A 123 -12.33 4.33 -12.16
C ALA A 123 -11.99 2.86 -11.90
N LEU A 124 -12.87 2.12 -11.24
CA LEU A 124 -12.70 0.68 -11.01
C LEU A 124 -12.66 -0.12 -12.33
N ASN A 125 -13.52 0.21 -13.29
CA ASN A 125 -13.50 -0.41 -14.61
C ASN A 125 -12.17 -0.15 -15.34
N GLU A 126 -11.63 1.06 -15.26
CA GLU A 126 -10.33 1.38 -15.88
C GLU A 126 -9.19 0.60 -15.23
N ILE A 127 -9.20 0.43 -13.90
CA ILE A 127 -8.23 -0.42 -13.18
C ILE A 127 -8.24 -1.85 -13.74
N GLU A 128 -9.42 -2.43 -13.90
CA GLU A 128 -9.56 -3.77 -14.46
C GLU A 128 -9.07 -3.85 -15.92
N GLN A 129 -9.32 -2.81 -16.73
CA GLN A 129 -8.83 -2.75 -18.11
C GLN A 129 -7.29 -2.65 -18.15
N ILE A 130 -6.68 -1.85 -17.28
CA ILE A 130 -5.22 -1.72 -17.19
C ILE A 130 -4.61 -3.06 -16.76
N ARG A 131 -5.17 -3.72 -15.75
CA ARG A 131 -4.74 -5.04 -15.30
C ARG A 131 -4.79 -6.06 -16.44
N LYS A 132 -5.92 -6.13 -17.14
CA LYS A 132 -6.15 -7.08 -18.22
C LYS A 132 -5.26 -6.82 -19.45
N ASN A 133 -5.10 -5.58 -19.86
CA ASN A 133 -4.46 -5.22 -21.12
C ASN A 133 -2.94 -4.99 -20.99
N LYS A 134 -2.47 -4.60 -19.83
CA LYS A 134 -1.07 -4.23 -19.56
C LYS A 134 -0.39 -5.13 -18.54
N GLY A 135 -1.13 -5.95 -17.81
CA GLY A 135 -0.58 -6.77 -16.74
C GLY A 135 -0.05 -5.95 -15.56
N ILE A 136 -0.53 -4.72 -15.39
CA ILE A 136 -0.13 -3.84 -14.29
C ILE A 136 -1.19 -3.95 -13.19
N ASP A 137 -0.82 -4.48 -12.04
CA ASP A 137 -1.68 -4.49 -10.87
C ASP A 137 -1.80 -3.11 -10.25
N ILE A 138 -3.02 -2.76 -9.85
CA ILE A 138 -3.31 -1.53 -9.11
C ILE A 138 -3.99 -1.94 -7.80
N ILE A 139 -3.38 -1.53 -6.69
CA ILE A 139 -3.86 -1.80 -5.33
C ILE A 139 -4.57 -0.54 -4.84
N GLU A 140 -5.73 -0.71 -4.24
CA GLU A 140 -6.45 0.35 -3.54
C GLU A 140 -6.17 0.26 -2.04
N ILE A 141 -5.75 1.37 -1.45
CA ILE A 141 -5.63 1.56 -0.01
C ILE A 141 -6.67 2.58 0.41
N SER A 142 -7.58 2.13 1.24
CA SER A 142 -8.74 2.89 1.71
C SER A 142 -8.46 3.56 3.06
N GLU A 143 -9.40 4.36 3.53
CA GLU A 143 -9.37 4.93 4.87
C GLU A 143 -9.36 3.86 5.97
N GLU A 144 -10.02 2.73 5.74
CA GLU A 144 -10.08 1.62 6.70
C GLU A 144 -8.70 1.03 6.99
N ASP A 145 -7.81 1.03 6.00
CA ASP A 145 -6.44 0.55 6.18
C ASP A 145 -5.66 1.44 7.14
N PHE A 146 -5.86 2.76 7.09
CA PHE A 146 -5.29 3.70 8.05
C PHE A 146 -5.87 3.52 9.46
N ILE A 147 -7.18 3.32 9.56
CA ILE A 147 -7.87 3.09 10.84
C ILE A 147 -7.32 1.84 11.53
N HIS A 148 -6.99 0.80 10.77
CA HIS A 148 -6.52 -0.47 11.28
C HIS A 148 -4.99 -0.56 11.38
N SER A 149 -4.26 0.48 10.96
CA SER A 149 -2.81 0.52 11.08
C SER A 149 -2.37 0.56 12.55
N GLN A 150 -1.10 0.18 12.79
CA GLN A 150 -0.50 0.23 14.13
C GLN A 150 0.17 1.58 14.43
N ILE A 151 -0.01 2.58 13.56
CA ILE A 151 0.55 3.91 13.74
C ILE A 151 -0.23 4.64 14.84
N ASP A 152 0.47 5.22 15.79
CA ASP A 152 -0.09 6.16 16.75
C ASP A 152 -0.24 7.54 16.11
N TRP A 153 -1.36 7.71 15.41
CA TRP A 153 -1.65 8.94 14.66
C TRP A 153 -1.78 10.18 15.55
N GLU A 154 -2.02 10.01 16.85
CA GLU A 154 -2.08 11.14 17.79
C GLU A 154 -0.71 11.78 17.97
N LYS A 155 0.34 10.96 18.04
CA LYS A 155 1.73 11.40 18.18
C LYS A 155 2.40 11.70 16.83
N PHE A 156 1.76 11.34 15.74
CA PHE A 156 2.30 11.57 14.41
C PHE A 156 2.24 13.05 14.04
N ASP A 157 3.40 13.61 13.70
CA ASP A 157 3.53 14.97 13.19
C ASP A 157 4.01 14.96 11.73
N PRO A 158 3.14 15.24 10.76
CA PRO A 158 3.50 15.22 9.35
C PRO A 158 4.48 16.32 8.93
N THR A 159 4.77 17.30 9.83
CA THR A 159 5.81 18.32 9.57
C THR A 159 7.21 17.75 9.81
N GLN A 160 7.34 16.69 10.59
CA GLN A 160 8.61 16.04 10.84
C GLN A 160 8.95 15.11 9.65
N THR A 161 10.03 15.43 8.97
CA THR A 161 10.50 14.67 7.81
C THR A 161 11.39 13.49 8.18
N GLN A 162 11.90 13.46 9.42
CA GLN A 162 12.82 12.43 9.92
C GLN A 162 12.41 12.01 11.34
N GLY A 163 12.64 10.75 11.67
CA GLY A 163 12.36 10.17 12.97
C GLY A 163 11.66 8.82 12.86
N GLU A 164 11.67 8.06 13.96
CA GLU A 164 10.89 6.82 14.07
C GLU A 164 9.39 7.14 14.08
N LEU A 165 8.61 6.25 13.44
CA LEU A 165 7.16 6.35 13.47
C LEU A 165 6.67 6.03 14.89
N PRO A 166 5.80 6.86 15.46
CA PRO A 166 5.17 6.51 16.72
C PRO A 166 4.21 5.35 16.45
N LEU A 167 4.52 4.20 17.02
CA LEU A 167 3.66 3.02 16.95
C LEU A 167 2.83 2.92 18.22
N CYS A 168 1.60 2.45 18.06
CA CYS A 168 0.78 2.05 19.18
C CYS A 168 1.41 0.84 19.87
N ASP A 169 1.28 0.75 21.19
CA ASP A 169 1.65 -0.46 21.91
C ASP A 169 0.93 -1.65 21.31
N LYS A 170 1.70 -2.67 20.89
CA LYS A 170 1.13 -3.89 20.32
C LYS A 170 0.15 -4.51 21.30
N LYS A 171 -1.13 -4.54 20.94
CA LYS A 171 -2.13 -5.26 21.75
C LYS A 171 -1.68 -6.72 21.86
N LYS A 172 -1.43 -7.18 23.08
CA LYS A 172 -1.16 -8.60 23.32
C LYS A 172 -2.41 -9.39 22.97
N PRO A 173 -2.32 -10.40 22.11
CA PRO A 173 -3.47 -11.24 21.81
C PRO A 173 -4.06 -11.82 23.08
N ARG A 174 -5.38 -11.85 23.18
CA ARG A 174 -6.06 -12.51 24.31
C ARG A 174 -5.76 -14.00 24.30
N PRO A 175 -5.84 -14.72 25.42
CA PRO A 175 -5.50 -16.15 25.48
C PRO A 175 -6.14 -16.99 24.38
N HIS A 176 -7.44 -16.82 24.12
CA HIS A 176 -8.15 -17.54 23.04
C HIS A 176 -7.66 -17.18 21.63
N GLN A 177 -7.17 -15.96 21.41
CA GLN A 177 -6.56 -15.54 20.14
C GLN A 177 -5.18 -16.17 19.96
N LEU A 178 -4.40 -16.29 21.04
CA LEU A 178 -3.11 -16.99 21.02
C LEU A 178 -3.29 -18.47 20.69
N GLU A 179 -4.30 -19.11 21.26
CA GLU A 179 -4.65 -20.51 20.94
C GLU A 179 -5.05 -20.67 19.48
N ALA A 180 -5.90 -19.78 18.95
CA ALA A 180 -6.30 -19.79 17.55
C ALA A 180 -5.10 -19.59 16.61
N ILE A 181 -4.22 -18.63 16.90
CA ILE A 181 -3.00 -18.40 16.14
C ILE A 181 -2.08 -19.62 16.16
N LYS A 182 -1.93 -20.25 17.33
CA LYS A 182 -1.11 -21.46 17.48
C LYS A 182 -1.67 -22.61 16.65
N ALA A 183 -2.97 -22.90 16.80
CA ALA A 183 -3.65 -23.94 16.05
C ALA A 183 -3.55 -23.71 14.51
N THR A 184 -3.73 -22.49 14.07
CA THR A 184 -3.59 -22.12 12.64
C THR A 184 -2.17 -22.36 12.14
N LYS A 185 -1.15 -21.94 12.89
CA LYS A 185 0.25 -22.20 12.53
C LYS A 185 0.57 -23.69 12.46
N GLU A 186 0.14 -24.46 13.44
CA GLU A 186 0.34 -25.91 13.45
C GLU A 186 -0.35 -26.59 12.26
N TYR A 187 -1.58 -26.18 11.94
CA TYR A 187 -2.30 -26.67 10.76
C TYR A 187 -1.53 -26.42 9.44
N PHE A 188 -1.06 -25.20 9.20
CA PHE A 188 -0.31 -24.87 8.00
C PHE A 188 1.07 -25.55 7.95
N LEU A 189 1.74 -25.72 9.07
CA LEU A 189 2.99 -26.47 9.12
C LEU A 189 2.77 -27.95 8.78
N THR A 190 1.68 -28.56 9.30
CA THR A 190 1.31 -29.94 8.99
C THR A 190 0.95 -30.12 7.51
N LEU A 191 0.21 -29.17 6.91
CA LEU A 191 -0.08 -29.21 5.47
C LEU A 191 1.18 -29.15 4.63
N LYS A 192 2.12 -28.23 4.93
CA LYS A 192 3.40 -28.15 4.21
C LYS A 192 4.21 -29.44 4.29
N THR A 193 4.22 -30.10 5.44
CA THR A 193 4.91 -31.39 5.61
C THR A 193 4.24 -32.52 4.84
N LEU A 194 2.91 -32.53 4.77
CA LEU A 194 2.15 -33.53 3.98
C LEU A 194 2.36 -33.34 2.47
N GLU A 195 2.36 -32.09 1.98
CA GLU A 195 2.66 -31.81 0.58
C GLU A 195 4.11 -32.18 0.21
N ALA A 196 5.07 -31.86 1.07
CA ALA A 196 6.48 -32.24 0.86
C ALA A 196 6.66 -33.76 0.85
N SER A 197 5.97 -34.49 1.74
CA SER A 197 6.03 -35.96 1.78
C SER A 197 5.36 -36.61 0.56
N SER A 198 4.25 -36.07 0.07
CA SER A 198 3.56 -36.57 -1.11
C SER A 198 4.39 -36.38 -2.39
N LEU A 199 5.07 -35.26 -2.52
CA LEU A 199 6.01 -35.00 -3.63
C LEU A 199 7.22 -35.95 -3.58
N TRP A 200 7.70 -36.28 -2.38
CA TRP A 200 8.82 -37.21 -2.22
C TRP A 200 8.44 -38.65 -2.62
N HIS A 201 7.23 -39.08 -2.29
CA HIS A 201 6.71 -40.41 -2.69
C HIS A 201 6.41 -40.50 -4.19
N ALA A 202 5.92 -39.41 -4.79
CA ALA A 202 5.68 -39.35 -6.24
C ALA A 202 6.98 -39.41 -7.08
N GLY A 203 8.10 -38.88 -6.54
CA GLY A 203 9.42 -38.94 -7.17
C GLY A 203 10.12 -40.30 -7.09
N GLN A 204 9.61 -41.26 -6.30
CA GLN A 204 10.20 -42.60 -6.14
C GLN A 204 9.55 -43.68 -7.01
N ALA A 205 8.54 -43.38 -7.83
CA ALA A 205 7.99 -44.30 -8.79
C ALA A 205 9.03 -44.62 -9.88
N LYS A 206 9.74 -45.72 -9.74
CA LYS A 206 10.66 -46.24 -10.78
C LYS A 206 9.86 -46.54 -12.06
N PRO A 207 10.35 -46.12 -13.23
CA PRO A 207 9.78 -46.61 -14.50
C PRO A 207 10.04 -48.12 -14.58
N THR A 208 8.97 -48.89 -14.62
CA THR A 208 9.04 -50.31 -14.98
C THR A 208 9.33 -50.38 -16.47
N LEU A 209 10.54 -50.80 -16.84
CA LEU A 209 10.91 -51.16 -18.18
C LEU A 209 10.11 -52.45 -18.57
N LEU A 210 9.32 -52.36 -19.60
CA LEU A 210 8.89 -53.47 -20.47
C LEU A 210 9.65 -53.36 -21.78
#